data_dca8632a8f88f649598d768bca93025c
#
_entry.id   dca8632a8f88f649598d768bca93025c
#
_cell.length_a   1.000
_cell.length_b   1.000
_cell.length_c   1.000
_cell.angle_alpha   90.00
_cell.angle_beta   90.00
_cell.angle_gamma   90.00
#
_symmetry.space_group_name_H-M   'P 1'
#
loop_
_entity.id
_entity.type
_entity.pdbx_description
1 polymer ?
#
loop_
_entity_poly.entity_id
_entity_poly.type
_entity_poly.pdbx_seq_one_letter_code
_entity_poly.pdbx_strand_id
1 'polypeptide(L)'
;MNNKKFSRSSQRGGVGIRVIFALVTLIIIGAAIGYFLYDSQQQLKENHRKAGRISEYGLQAALEELSAHPSWKSGFEKTQYDGGWYSVLLRTQTRNDSILLNITSEGHIGNSSDTRECLLALEIEKGDSIWVQRSMH
;
A
#
# COMPACT_ATOMS: atom_id res chain seq x y z
N MET A 1 10.13 10.72 -86.77
CA MET A 1 10.76 11.22 -85.52
C MET A 1 9.77 11.04 -84.39
N ASN A 2 9.95 9.99 -83.57
CA ASN A 2 9.05 9.67 -82.49
C ASN A 2 9.68 10.12 -81.19
N ASN A 3 9.18 11.22 -80.59
CA ASN A 3 9.53 11.66 -79.23
C ASN A 3 8.67 10.93 -78.25
N LYS A 4 9.15 9.83 -77.64
CA LYS A 4 8.57 9.23 -76.43
C LYS A 4 8.95 10.10 -75.25
N LYS A 5 7.98 10.94 -74.79
CA LYS A 5 8.06 11.56 -73.46
C LYS A 5 7.95 10.45 -72.36
N PHE A 6 9.04 10.18 -71.71
CA PHE A 6 9.04 9.38 -70.47
C PHE A 6 8.38 10.22 -69.39
N SER A 7 7.15 9.85 -69.02
CA SER A 7 6.49 10.36 -67.87
C SER A 7 7.14 9.67 -66.60
N ARG A 8 7.98 10.43 -65.90
CA ARG A 8 8.42 10.03 -64.57
C ARG A 8 7.23 10.19 -63.60
N SER A 9 6.48 9.13 -63.39
CA SER A 9 5.47 9.08 -62.35
C SER A 9 6.12 9.26 -60.98
N SER A 10 5.66 10.27 -60.28
CA SER A 10 6.05 10.66 -58.95
C SER A 10 5.74 9.55 -57.93
N GLN A 11 6.73 8.71 -57.61
CA GLN A 11 6.66 7.73 -56.53
C GLN A 11 7.03 8.34 -55.15
N ARG A 12 6.96 9.65 -54.97
CA ARG A 12 7.37 10.32 -53.73
C ARG A 12 6.29 10.43 -52.66
N GLY A 13 5.03 10.02 -52.91
CA GLY A 13 3.94 10.16 -51.93
C GLY A 13 3.81 9.03 -50.91
N GLY A 14 4.30 7.81 -51.21
CA GLY A 14 4.03 6.62 -50.39
C GLY A 14 4.90 6.49 -49.13
N VAL A 15 6.12 7.01 -49.17
CA VAL A 15 7.06 6.88 -48.04
C VAL A 15 6.71 7.85 -46.91
N GLY A 16 6.33 9.09 -47.25
CA GLY A 16 5.96 10.10 -46.25
C GLY A 16 4.73 9.71 -45.42
N ILE A 17 3.70 9.15 -46.05
CA ILE A 17 2.48 8.70 -45.37
C ILE A 17 2.79 7.55 -44.39
N ARG A 18 3.60 6.58 -44.82
CA ARG A 18 3.99 5.44 -43.92
C ARG A 18 4.78 5.91 -42.70
N VAL A 19 5.67 6.88 -42.85
CA VAL A 19 6.44 7.46 -41.76
C VAL A 19 5.53 8.21 -40.80
N ILE A 20 4.56 8.97 -41.27
CA ILE A 20 3.58 9.68 -40.46
C ILE A 20 2.73 8.69 -39.67
N PHE A 21 2.22 7.63 -40.30
CA PHE A 21 1.48 6.59 -39.59
C PHE A 21 2.32 5.89 -38.52
N ALA A 22 3.58 5.57 -38.79
CA ALA A 22 4.48 4.98 -37.81
C ALA A 22 4.71 5.91 -36.60
N LEU A 23 4.92 7.21 -36.82
CA LEU A 23 5.08 8.20 -35.75
C LEU A 23 3.81 8.36 -34.91
N VAL A 24 2.64 8.46 -35.53
CA VAL A 24 1.36 8.56 -34.81
C VAL A 24 1.10 7.31 -33.98
N THR A 25 1.36 6.13 -34.52
CA THR A 25 1.23 4.86 -33.79
C THR A 25 2.16 4.82 -32.58
N LEU A 26 3.39 5.27 -32.73
CA LEU A 26 4.40 5.29 -31.65
C LEU A 26 4.00 6.27 -30.55
N ILE A 27 3.42 7.43 -30.89
CA ILE A 27 2.88 8.39 -29.91
C ILE A 27 1.70 7.79 -29.14
N ILE A 28 0.77 7.11 -29.81
CA ILE A 28 -0.40 6.48 -29.19
C ILE A 28 0.06 5.37 -28.21
N ILE A 29 1.01 4.53 -28.63
CA ILE A 29 1.56 3.47 -27.76
C ILE A 29 2.27 4.08 -26.55
N GLY A 30 3.09 5.12 -26.77
CA GLY A 30 3.78 5.83 -25.68
C GLY A 30 2.81 6.45 -24.67
N ALA A 31 1.74 7.09 -25.17
CA ALA A 31 0.69 7.66 -24.32
C ALA A 31 -0.07 6.59 -23.54
N ALA A 32 -0.40 5.46 -24.16
CA ALA A 32 -1.08 4.34 -23.50
C ALA A 32 -0.22 3.72 -22.39
N ILE A 33 1.07 3.51 -22.64
CA ILE A 33 2.03 3.01 -21.64
C ILE A 33 2.16 4.03 -20.49
N GLY A 34 2.31 5.31 -20.79
CA GLY A 34 2.39 6.37 -19.80
C GLY A 34 1.15 6.44 -18.90
N TYR A 35 -0.04 6.34 -19.49
CA TYR A 35 -1.30 6.30 -18.76
C TYR A 35 -1.41 5.07 -17.85
N PHE A 36 -1.05 3.90 -18.36
CA PHE A 36 -1.08 2.65 -17.57
C PHE A 36 -0.11 2.70 -16.38
N LEU A 37 1.10 3.21 -16.57
CA LEU A 37 2.08 3.38 -15.48
C LEU A 37 1.60 4.39 -14.44
N TYR A 38 0.98 5.50 -14.88
CA TYR A 38 0.42 6.50 -13.98
C TYR A 38 -0.71 5.94 -13.11
N ASP A 39 -1.67 5.22 -13.73
CA ASP A 39 -2.78 4.59 -13.03
C ASP A 39 -2.30 3.54 -12.01
N SER A 40 -1.33 2.70 -12.39
CA SER A 40 -0.73 1.72 -11.50
C SER A 40 -0.07 2.35 -10.28
N GLN A 41 0.59 3.50 -10.43
CA GLN A 41 1.20 4.22 -9.30
C GLN A 41 0.15 4.83 -8.37
N GLN A 42 -0.96 5.33 -8.91
CA GLN A 42 -2.08 5.85 -8.13
C GLN A 42 -2.71 4.74 -7.27
N GLN A 43 -2.96 3.57 -7.86
CA GLN A 43 -3.50 2.41 -7.15
C GLN A 43 -2.57 1.94 -6.04
N LEU A 44 -1.26 1.91 -6.27
CA LEU A 44 -0.28 1.55 -5.24
C LEU A 44 -0.31 2.52 -4.04
N LYS A 45 -0.36 3.82 -4.31
CA LYS A 45 -0.46 4.85 -3.24
C LYS A 45 -1.77 4.72 -2.46
N GLU A 46 -2.88 4.49 -3.15
CA GLU A 46 -4.18 4.31 -2.51
C GLU A 46 -4.22 3.03 -1.66
N ASN A 47 -3.71 1.91 -2.18
CA ASN A 47 -3.61 0.67 -1.43
C ASN A 47 -2.70 0.81 -0.21
N HIS A 48 -1.59 1.52 -0.31
CA HIS A 48 -0.72 1.78 0.85
C HIS A 48 -1.45 2.60 1.93
N ARG A 49 -2.20 3.65 1.54
CA ARG A 49 -3.04 4.41 2.49
C ARG A 49 -4.13 3.56 3.13
N LYS A 50 -4.75 2.66 2.37
CA LYS A 50 -5.75 1.72 2.89
C LYS A 50 -5.11 0.72 3.86
N ALA A 51 -3.95 0.15 3.52
CA ALA A 51 -3.20 -0.71 4.42
C ALA A 51 -2.88 -0.02 5.75
N GLY A 52 -2.49 1.27 5.72
CA GLY A 52 -2.26 2.10 6.92
C GLY A 52 -3.52 2.25 7.79
N ARG A 53 -4.70 2.48 7.18
CA ARG A 53 -5.96 2.53 7.94
C ARG A 53 -6.35 1.17 8.52
N ILE A 54 -6.07 0.09 7.81
CA ILE A 54 -6.34 -1.27 8.26
C ILE A 54 -5.44 -1.63 9.45
N SER A 55 -4.14 -1.29 9.41
CA SER A 55 -3.22 -1.50 10.54
C SER A 55 -3.59 -0.65 11.77
N GLU A 56 -3.99 0.60 11.55
CA GLU A 56 -4.47 1.48 12.63
C GLU A 56 -5.73 0.94 13.29
N TYR A 57 -6.69 0.45 12.51
CA TYR A 57 -7.88 -0.21 13.04
C TYR A 57 -7.55 -1.45 13.85
N GLY A 58 -6.64 -2.31 13.36
CA GLY A 58 -6.19 -3.48 14.09
C GLY A 58 -5.52 -3.13 15.42
N LEU A 59 -4.72 -2.06 15.46
CA LEU A 59 -4.11 -1.55 16.67
C LEU A 59 -5.17 -1.05 17.67
N GLN A 60 -6.15 -0.28 17.19
CA GLN A 60 -7.25 0.20 18.04
C GLN A 60 -8.08 -0.95 18.62
N ALA A 61 -8.43 -1.95 17.80
CA ALA A 61 -9.14 -3.14 18.26
C ALA A 61 -8.36 -3.89 19.35
N ALA A 62 -7.03 -3.98 19.23
CA ALA A 62 -6.18 -4.58 20.26
C ALA A 62 -6.16 -3.77 21.57
N LEU A 63 -6.14 -2.45 21.49
CA LEU A 63 -6.21 -1.57 22.67
C LEU A 63 -7.56 -1.68 23.39
N GLU A 64 -8.65 -1.76 22.62
CA GLU A 64 -10.00 -1.99 23.18
C GLU A 64 -10.08 -3.35 23.89
N GLU A 65 -9.55 -4.43 23.27
CA GLU A 65 -9.54 -5.75 23.88
C GLU A 65 -8.68 -5.78 25.16
N LEU A 66 -7.51 -5.14 25.17
CA LEU A 66 -6.67 -5.02 26.36
C LEU A 66 -7.31 -4.19 27.47
N SER A 67 -8.12 -3.19 27.14
CA SER A 67 -8.84 -2.38 28.13
C SER A 67 -9.94 -3.19 28.82
N ALA A 68 -10.60 -4.09 28.08
CA ALA A 68 -11.62 -4.99 28.60
C ALA A 68 -11.01 -6.20 29.31
N HIS A 69 -9.90 -6.71 28.80
CA HIS A 69 -9.22 -7.92 29.28
C HIS A 69 -7.71 -7.66 29.41
N PRO A 70 -7.22 -7.08 30.51
CA PRO A 70 -5.80 -6.71 30.70
C PRO A 70 -4.81 -7.88 30.58
N SER A 71 -5.28 -9.11 30.76
CA SER A 71 -4.49 -10.35 30.64
C SER A 71 -4.48 -10.94 29.22
N TRP A 72 -5.15 -10.31 28.26
CA TRP A 72 -5.22 -10.79 26.89
C TRP A 72 -3.84 -10.76 26.22
N LYS A 73 -3.45 -11.87 25.57
CA LYS A 73 -2.12 -12.05 24.96
C LYS A 73 -2.16 -12.74 23.60
N SER A 74 -3.33 -13.22 23.17
CA SER A 74 -3.44 -14.03 21.95
C SER A 74 -3.22 -13.25 20.66
N GLY A 75 -3.46 -11.92 20.70
CA GLY A 75 -3.44 -11.12 19.47
C GLY A 75 -4.62 -11.43 18.54
N PHE A 76 -4.55 -10.88 17.33
CA PHE A 76 -5.47 -11.23 16.27
C PHE A 76 -4.71 -11.89 15.12
N GLU A 77 -5.16 -13.06 14.71
CA GLU A 77 -4.72 -13.64 13.46
C GLU A 77 -5.46 -12.94 12.30
N LYS A 78 -5.16 -13.30 11.08
CA LYS A 78 -5.68 -12.71 9.84
C LYS A 78 -7.20 -12.37 9.89
N THR A 79 -7.53 -11.17 10.33
CA THR A 79 -8.90 -10.68 10.50
C THR A 79 -9.28 -9.77 9.34
N GLN A 80 -10.40 -10.07 8.66
CA GLN A 80 -10.86 -9.30 7.49
C GLN A 80 -11.42 -7.95 7.90
N TYR A 81 -11.01 -6.89 7.18
CA TYR A 81 -11.50 -5.54 7.38
C TYR A 81 -11.31 -4.68 6.13
N ASP A 82 -12.33 -3.92 5.71
CA ASP A 82 -12.33 -2.92 4.62
C ASP A 82 -11.68 -3.42 3.31
N GLY A 83 -12.00 -4.65 2.91
CA GLY A 83 -11.48 -5.27 1.68
C GLY A 83 -10.04 -5.79 1.78
N GLY A 84 -9.43 -5.68 2.95
CA GLY A 84 -8.13 -6.25 3.29
C GLY A 84 -8.21 -7.10 4.55
N TRP A 85 -7.11 -7.22 5.26
CA TRP A 85 -7.05 -7.92 6.53
C TRP A 85 -5.95 -7.32 7.41
N TYR A 86 -6.07 -7.52 8.71
CA TYR A 86 -5.01 -7.19 9.67
C TYR A 86 -4.66 -8.38 10.54
N SER A 87 -3.46 -8.33 11.09
CA SER A 87 -3.02 -9.21 12.17
C SER A 87 -2.41 -8.37 13.29
N VAL A 88 -2.55 -8.82 14.52
CA VAL A 88 -1.98 -8.15 15.70
C VAL A 88 -1.17 -9.13 16.50
N LEU A 89 0.07 -8.76 16.78
CA LEU A 89 0.99 -9.51 17.61
C LEU A 89 1.31 -8.73 18.89
N LEU A 90 1.23 -9.40 20.03
CA LEU A 90 1.61 -8.87 21.34
C LEU A 90 2.90 -9.50 21.80
N ARG A 91 3.88 -8.68 22.22
CA ARG A 91 5.14 -9.12 22.80
C ARG A 91 5.38 -8.44 24.13
N THR A 92 5.51 -9.23 25.19
CA THR A 92 5.84 -8.71 26.52
C THR A 92 7.36 -8.67 26.68
N GLN A 93 7.87 -7.55 27.18
CA GLN A 93 9.29 -7.36 27.52
C GLN A 93 9.38 -6.83 28.94
N THR A 94 10.35 -7.32 29.70
CA THR A 94 10.67 -6.77 31.03
C THR A 94 11.94 -5.94 30.90
N ARG A 95 11.87 -4.67 31.32
CA ARG A 95 12.98 -3.75 31.30
C ARG A 95 12.99 -2.92 32.58
N ASN A 96 14.11 -2.98 33.36
CA ASN A 96 14.26 -2.19 34.58
C ASN A 96 13.07 -2.30 35.56
N ASP A 97 12.64 -3.52 35.89
CA ASP A 97 11.48 -3.85 36.75
C ASP A 97 10.11 -3.36 36.20
N SER A 98 10.07 -2.82 34.98
CA SER A 98 8.82 -2.47 34.33
C SER A 98 8.46 -3.52 33.28
N ILE A 99 7.18 -3.89 33.26
CA ILE A 99 6.62 -4.77 32.24
C ILE A 99 6.12 -3.88 31.08
N LEU A 100 6.70 -4.10 29.91
CA LEU A 100 6.32 -3.42 28.70
C LEU A 100 5.61 -4.40 27.76
N LEU A 101 4.54 -3.94 27.11
CA LEU A 101 3.83 -4.66 26.08
C LEU A 101 3.99 -3.92 24.76
N ASN A 102 4.64 -4.56 23.81
CA ASN A 102 4.70 -4.07 22.43
C ASN A 102 3.57 -4.72 21.62
N ILE A 103 2.73 -3.89 21.02
CA ILE A 103 1.66 -4.29 20.13
C ILE A 103 2.07 -3.90 18.73
N THR A 104 2.15 -4.88 17.84
CA THR A 104 2.43 -4.66 16.42
C THR A 104 1.21 -5.07 15.63
N SER A 105 0.64 -4.12 14.88
CA SER A 105 -0.49 -4.35 13.97
C SER A 105 -0.03 -4.20 12.52
N GLU A 106 -0.25 -5.23 11.71
CA GLU A 106 0.02 -5.23 10.28
C GLU A 106 -1.30 -5.21 9.51
N GLY A 107 -1.47 -4.23 8.62
CA GLY A 107 -2.60 -4.13 7.70
C GLY A 107 -2.20 -4.49 6.28
N HIS A 108 -3.02 -5.25 5.58
CA HIS A 108 -2.75 -5.73 4.22
C HIS A 108 -3.94 -5.50 3.29
N ILE A 109 -3.66 -5.05 2.07
CA ILE A 109 -4.63 -4.96 0.99
C ILE A 109 -3.94 -5.17 -0.37
N GLY A 110 -4.39 -6.15 -1.15
CA GLY A 110 -3.69 -6.54 -2.39
C GLY A 110 -2.22 -6.87 -2.10
N ASN A 111 -1.31 -6.18 -2.76
CA ASN A 111 0.14 -6.32 -2.59
C ASN A 111 0.75 -5.26 -1.66
N SER A 112 -0.07 -4.45 -1.01
CA SER A 112 0.39 -3.39 -0.10
C SER A 112 0.19 -3.79 1.34
N SER A 113 1.15 -3.42 2.18
CA SER A 113 1.08 -3.59 3.64
C SER A 113 1.58 -2.34 4.35
N ASP A 114 1.12 -2.16 5.58
CA ASP A 114 1.59 -1.14 6.50
C ASP A 114 1.61 -1.70 7.92
N THR A 115 2.51 -1.20 8.76
CA THR A 115 2.68 -1.68 10.13
C THR A 115 2.60 -0.51 11.09
N ARG A 116 1.86 -0.71 12.18
CA ARG A 116 1.77 0.22 13.31
C ARG A 116 2.20 -0.46 14.58
N GLU A 117 2.92 0.28 15.41
CA GLU A 117 3.39 -0.22 16.70
C GLU A 117 2.96 0.71 17.83
N CYS A 118 2.62 0.11 18.95
CA CYS A 118 2.30 0.81 20.20
C CYS A 118 3.02 0.14 21.36
N LEU A 119 3.67 0.94 22.19
CA LEU A 119 4.31 0.49 23.41
C LEU A 119 3.48 0.90 24.62
N LEU A 120 3.05 -0.08 25.40
CA LEU A 120 2.35 0.11 26.67
C LEU A 120 3.26 -0.26 27.83
N ALA A 121 3.14 0.45 28.94
CA ALA A 121 3.75 0.08 30.22
C ALA A 121 2.66 -0.37 31.18
N LEU A 122 2.91 -1.43 31.93
CA LEU A 122 2.05 -1.85 33.04
C LEU A 122 2.35 -0.98 34.25
N GLU A 123 1.37 -0.21 34.68
CA GLU A 123 1.43 0.58 35.90
C GLU A 123 0.43 0.03 36.93
N ILE A 124 0.80 0.08 38.19
CA ILE A 124 -0.08 -0.33 39.31
C ILE A 124 -0.62 0.95 39.93
N GLU A 125 -1.90 1.21 39.75
CA GLU A 125 -2.60 2.35 40.34
C GLU A 125 -3.67 1.83 41.30
N LYS A 126 -3.55 2.23 42.58
CA LYS A 126 -4.51 1.88 43.65
C LYS A 126 -4.78 0.35 43.83
N GLY A 127 -3.79 -0.49 43.44
CA GLY A 127 -3.90 -1.94 43.53
C GLY A 127 -4.40 -2.63 42.25
N ASP A 128 -4.83 -1.85 41.24
CA ASP A 128 -5.20 -2.38 39.92
C ASP A 128 -4.07 -2.21 38.93
N SER A 129 -3.91 -3.20 38.05
CA SER A 129 -2.92 -3.16 36.96
C SER A 129 -3.55 -2.54 35.72
N ILE A 130 -3.02 -1.42 35.28
CA ILE A 130 -3.50 -0.70 34.08
C ILE A 130 -2.38 -0.58 33.04
N TRP A 131 -2.75 -0.66 31.77
CA TRP A 131 -1.85 -0.41 30.65
C TRP A 131 -1.84 1.06 30.27
N VAL A 132 -0.66 1.69 30.31
CA VAL A 132 -0.46 3.10 29.95
C VAL A 132 0.36 3.20 28.70
N GLN A 133 -0.15 3.94 27.71
CA GLN A 133 0.54 4.15 26.44
C GLN A 133 1.78 5.03 26.64
N ARG A 134 2.95 4.56 26.14
CA ARG A 134 4.22 5.28 26.19
C ARG A 134 4.62 5.87 24.84
N SER A 135 4.37 5.16 23.73
CA SER A 135 4.66 5.66 22.38
C SER A 135 3.79 4.95 21.34
N MET A 136 3.57 5.61 20.23
CA MET A 136 2.91 5.09 19.02
C MET A 136 3.76 5.47 17.80
N HIS A 137 4.06 4.50 16.94
CA HIS A 137 4.83 4.67 15.69
C HIS A 137 4.17 3.95 14.52
#